data_73438e43c8183a1700f155d2b0b3a2e3
#
_entry.id   73438e43c8183a1700f155d2b0b3a2e3
#
_cell.length_a   1.000
_cell.length_b   1.000
_cell.length_c   1.000
_cell.angle_alpha   90.00
_cell.angle_beta   90.00
_cell.angle_gamma   90.00
#
_symmetry.space_group_name_H-M   'P 1'
#
loop_
_entity.id
_entity.type
_entity.pdbx_description
1 polymer ?
#
loop_
_entity_poly.entity_id
_entity_poly.type
_entity_poly.pdbx_seq_one_letter_code
_entity_poly.pdbx_strand_id
1 'polypeptide(L)'
;MTRLRFLISRAMRQEAPVAALSVSRLKLLADLNERNVALVGNARSLSEKALGTEIDAADIIVRINRAPMPSAVSHGTRTDWLALATSLSDDDLERIKPHRILWMSHKRKRLSWNIANSEGFYLHPLEDYERLKQQLGSPPTTGAMMIDLLSQSGLGRLTLYGFDFFASLSLTGSRTADQVPHDFSAEKRFVEDLMARDQRISLT
;
A
#
# COMPACT_ATOMS: atom_id res chain seq x y z
N MET A 1 12.43 -18.44 10.29
CA MET A 1 12.06 -18.20 11.73
C MET A 1 10.88 -19.08 12.08
N THR A 2 10.74 -19.58 13.33
CA THR A 2 9.54 -20.32 13.75
C THR A 2 8.42 -19.38 14.17
N ARG A 3 7.15 -19.85 14.10
CA ARG A 3 5.97 -19.07 14.53
C ARG A 3 6.09 -18.61 15.99
N LEU A 4 6.56 -19.48 16.89
CA LEU A 4 6.73 -19.14 18.31
C LEU A 4 7.75 -18.00 18.49
N ARG A 5 8.91 -18.08 17.82
CA ARG A 5 9.91 -17.02 17.87
C ARG A 5 9.39 -15.69 17.33
N PHE A 6 8.63 -15.72 16.23
CA PHE A 6 7.96 -14.53 15.71
C PHE A 6 7.02 -13.89 16.74
N LEU A 7 6.17 -14.71 17.39
CA LEU A 7 5.20 -14.20 18.39
C LEU A 7 5.91 -13.55 19.58
N ILE A 8 7.01 -14.18 20.07
CA ILE A 8 7.83 -13.61 21.15
C ILE A 8 8.48 -12.30 20.70
N SER A 9 9.16 -12.29 19.55
CA SER A 9 9.84 -11.08 19.05
C SER A 9 8.88 -9.93 18.83
N ARG A 10 7.69 -10.21 18.28
CA ARG A 10 6.63 -9.23 18.10
C ARG A 10 6.10 -8.68 19.43
N ALA A 11 5.88 -9.54 20.42
CA ALA A 11 5.42 -9.15 21.77
C ALA A 11 6.47 -8.27 22.47
N MET A 12 7.75 -8.62 22.35
CA MET A 12 8.89 -7.88 22.88
C MET A 12 9.31 -6.65 22.06
N ARG A 13 8.60 -6.36 20.94
CA ARG A 13 8.90 -5.25 20.03
C ARG A 13 10.31 -5.30 19.43
N GLN A 14 10.84 -6.49 19.22
CA GLN A 14 12.14 -6.70 18.57
C GLN A 14 11.95 -6.59 17.05
N GLU A 15 12.35 -5.48 16.46
CA GLU A 15 12.18 -5.22 15.02
C GLU A 15 13.08 -6.15 14.16
N ALA A 16 14.35 -6.32 14.49
CA ALA A 16 15.31 -7.05 13.67
C ALA A 16 14.90 -8.50 13.34
N PRO A 17 14.40 -9.33 14.29
CA PRO A 17 13.93 -10.68 13.97
C PRO A 17 12.70 -10.69 13.06
N VAL A 18 11.82 -9.70 13.17
CA VAL A 18 10.62 -9.57 12.30
C VAL A 18 11.03 -9.10 10.90
N ALA A 19 11.94 -8.14 10.83
CA ALA A 19 12.48 -7.63 9.56
C ALA A 19 13.26 -8.71 8.78
N ALA A 20 13.86 -9.69 9.47
CA ALA A 20 14.55 -10.82 8.83
C ALA A 20 13.61 -11.74 8.01
N LEU A 21 12.29 -11.62 8.13
CA LEU A 21 11.31 -12.31 7.28
C LEU A 21 11.04 -11.55 5.97
N SER A 22 11.36 -10.26 5.93
CA SER A 22 11.13 -9.40 4.81
C SER A 22 12.13 -9.62 3.68
N VAL A 23 11.67 -9.52 2.44
CA VAL A 23 12.59 -9.25 1.33
C VAL A 23 13.25 -7.89 1.55
N SER A 24 14.47 -7.73 1.05
CA SER A 24 15.18 -6.45 1.16
C SER A 24 14.47 -5.36 0.32
N ARG A 25 14.61 -4.11 0.76
CA ARG A 25 14.10 -2.94 0.00
C ARG A 25 14.71 -2.87 -1.40
N LEU A 26 16.00 -3.16 -1.52
CA LEU A 26 16.68 -3.18 -2.84
C LEU A 26 16.05 -4.20 -3.78
N LYS A 27 15.76 -5.42 -3.30
CA LYS A 27 15.08 -6.44 -4.10
C LYS A 27 13.68 -6.00 -4.50
N LEU A 28 12.90 -5.45 -3.56
CA LEU A 28 11.55 -4.95 -3.84
C LEU A 28 11.57 -3.87 -4.93
N LEU A 29 12.46 -2.89 -4.82
CA LEU A 29 12.56 -1.79 -5.78
C LEU A 29 13.11 -2.26 -7.14
N ALA A 30 14.01 -3.25 -7.16
CA ALA A 30 14.52 -3.84 -8.40
C ALA A 30 13.43 -4.57 -9.19
N ASP A 31 12.47 -5.21 -8.52
CA ASP A 31 11.33 -5.88 -9.18
C ASP A 31 10.39 -4.89 -9.91
N LEU A 32 10.53 -3.57 -9.64
CA LEU A 32 9.76 -2.49 -10.26
C LEU A 32 10.45 -1.83 -11.47
N ASN A 33 11.73 -2.15 -11.73
CA ASN A 33 12.48 -1.49 -12.78
C ASN A 33 11.78 -1.58 -14.14
N GLU A 34 11.61 -0.41 -14.77
CA GLU A 34 10.97 -0.22 -16.08
C GLU A 34 9.50 -0.69 -16.18
N ARG A 35 8.88 -1.08 -15.05
CA ARG A 35 7.49 -1.56 -15.00
C ARG A 35 6.49 -0.41 -14.96
N ASN A 36 5.34 -0.63 -15.62
CA ASN A 36 4.16 0.20 -15.45
C ASN A 36 3.38 -0.31 -14.23
N VAL A 37 3.23 0.53 -13.23
CA VAL A 37 2.61 0.19 -11.95
C VAL A 37 1.28 0.91 -11.80
N ALA A 38 0.21 0.18 -11.53
CA ALA A 38 -1.07 0.73 -11.10
C ALA A 38 -1.16 0.63 -9.57
N LEU A 39 -1.22 1.77 -8.87
CA LEU A 39 -1.54 1.81 -7.46
C LEU A 39 -3.02 2.18 -7.29
N VAL A 40 -3.80 1.24 -6.76
CA VAL A 40 -5.26 1.38 -6.62
C VAL A 40 -5.64 1.64 -5.19
N GLY A 41 -6.17 2.85 -4.95
CA GLY A 41 -6.75 3.29 -3.69
C GLY A 41 -8.19 2.81 -3.49
N ASN A 42 -8.84 3.37 -2.46
CA ASN A 42 -10.17 2.94 -2.03
C ASN A 42 -11.22 4.05 -2.12
N ALA A 43 -10.98 5.11 -2.88
CA ALA A 43 -11.95 6.18 -3.07
C ALA A 43 -13.21 5.66 -3.78
N ARG A 44 -14.38 6.10 -3.32
CA ARG A 44 -15.68 5.70 -3.92
C ARG A 44 -15.84 6.21 -5.34
N SER A 45 -15.25 7.35 -5.65
CA SER A 45 -15.27 7.97 -6.98
C SER A 45 -14.72 7.05 -8.08
N LEU A 46 -13.83 6.10 -7.75
CA LEU A 46 -13.34 5.11 -8.71
C LEU A 46 -14.47 4.21 -9.24
N SER A 47 -15.49 3.91 -8.41
CA SER A 47 -16.61 3.05 -8.82
C SER A 47 -17.48 3.66 -9.93
N GLU A 48 -17.38 4.97 -10.14
CA GLU A 48 -18.13 5.71 -11.16
C GLU A 48 -17.41 5.77 -12.52
N LYS A 49 -16.17 5.24 -12.58
CA LYS A 49 -15.29 5.28 -13.75
C LYS A 49 -15.16 3.89 -14.40
N ALA A 50 -14.93 3.83 -15.71
CA ALA A 50 -14.69 2.59 -16.46
C ALA A 50 -13.20 2.34 -16.68
N LEU A 51 -12.41 2.26 -15.60
CA LEU A 51 -10.94 2.18 -15.62
C LEU A 51 -10.39 0.77 -15.42
N GLY A 52 -11.24 -0.24 -15.23
CA GLY A 52 -10.82 -1.59 -14.91
C GLY A 52 -9.87 -2.22 -15.91
N THR A 53 -10.13 -2.05 -17.21
CA THR A 53 -9.26 -2.56 -18.28
C THR A 53 -7.90 -1.86 -18.28
N GLU A 54 -7.86 -0.55 -18.02
CA GLU A 54 -6.61 0.21 -17.93
C GLU A 54 -5.77 -0.22 -16.72
N ILE A 55 -6.43 -0.43 -15.56
CA ILE A 55 -5.78 -0.98 -14.36
C ILE A 55 -5.19 -2.35 -14.66
N ASP A 56 -5.98 -3.27 -15.27
CA ASP A 56 -5.54 -4.63 -15.54
C ASP A 56 -4.45 -4.72 -16.63
N ALA A 57 -4.23 -3.67 -17.41
CA ALA A 57 -3.15 -3.58 -18.40
C ALA A 57 -1.78 -3.24 -17.78
N ALA A 58 -1.71 -2.82 -16.51
CA ALA A 58 -0.44 -2.55 -15.85
C ALA A 58 0.39 -3.83 -15.63
N ASP A 59 1.73 -3.70 -15.63
CA ASP A 59 2.63 -4.83 -15.35
C ASP A 59 2.48 -5.33 -13.92
N ILE A 60 2.30 -4.40 -12.97
CA ILE A 60 2.12 -4.69 -11.55
C ILE A 60 0.96 -3.85 -11.01
N ILE A 61 -0.01 -4.51 -10.41
CA ILE A 61 -1.14 -3.87 -9.75
C ILE A 61 -0.97 -3.99 -8.24
N VAL A 62 -0.86 -2.83 -7.59
CA VAL A 62 -0.76 -2.72 -6.13
C VAL A 62 -2.09 -2.21 -5.59
N ARG A 63 -2.69 -2.97 -4.65
CA ARG A 63 -3.91 -2.52 -3.96
C ARG A 63 -3.64 -2.32 -2.48
N ILE A 64 -4.48 -1.51 -1.84
CA ILE A 64 -4.31 -1.19 -0.43
C ILE A 64 -5.42 -1.78 0.45
N ASN A 65 -5.04 -2.26 1.63
CA ASN A 65 -5.91 -2.78 2.68
C ASN A 65 -6.86 -3.89 2.16
N ARG A 66 -8.17 -3.76 2.31
CA ARG A 66 -9.15 -4.78 1.90
C ARG A 66 -9.28 -4.96 0.39
N ALA A 67 -8.63 -4.10 -0.39
CA ALA A 67 -8.62 -4.17 -1.85
C ALA A 67 -10.03 -4.41 -2.45
N PRO A 68 -11.01 -3.53 -2.19
CA PRO A 68 -12.36 -3.72 -2.71
C PRO A 68 -12.35 -3.65 -4.23
N MET A 69 -12.98 -4.62 -4.87
CA MET A 69 -13.16 -4.70 -6.32
C MET A 69 -14.66 -4.90 -6.61
N PRO A 70 -15.50 -3.87 -6.41
CA PRO A 70 -16.95 -4.01 -6.55
C PRO A 70 -17.40 -4.32 -7.97
N SER A 71 -16.61 -3.92 -8.97
CA SER A 71 -16.88 -4.17 -10.39
C SER A 71 -15.58 -4.28 -11.16
N ALA A 72 -15.49 -5.28 -12.06
CA ALA A 72 -14.38 -5.41 -12.99
C ALA A 72 -14.28 -4.21 -13.95
N VAL A 73 -15.40 -3.57 -14.28
CA VAL A 73 -15.44 -2.40 -15.16
C VAL A 73 -14.68 -1.23 -14.55
N SER A 74 -14.84 -0.98 -13.27
CA SER A 74 -14.23 0.18 -12.60
C SER A 74 -12.89 -0.14 -11.94
N HIS A 75 -12.72 -1.33 -11.40
CA HIS A 75 -11.55 -1.67 -10.56
C HIS A 75 -10.61 -2.71 -11.18
N GLY A 76 -10.97 -3.35 -12.31
CA GLY A 76 -10.25 -4.50 -12.81
C GLY A 76 -10.43 -5.74 -11.93
N THR A 77 -9.62 -6.76 -12.18
CA THR A 77 -9.79 -8.10 -11.58
C THR A 77 -8.54 -8.61 -10.86
N ARG A 78 -7.37 -8.06 -11.17
CA ARG A 78 -6.08 -8.53 -10.68
C ARG A 78 -5.57 -7.78 -9.45
N THR A 79 -4.81 -8.49 -8.62
CA THR A 79 -4.00 -7.90 -7.53
C THR A 79 -2.68 -8.64 -7.48
N ASP A 80 -1.58 -7.96 -7.84
CA ASP A 80 -0.26 -8.57 -7.76
C ASP A 80 0.37 -8.34 -6.39
N TRP A 81 0.31 -7.12 -5.88
CA TRP A 81 0.81 -6.77 -4.55
C TRP A 81 -0.29 -6.18 -3.69
N LEU A 82 -0.27 -6.53 -2.40
CA LEU A 82 -1.24 -6.04 -1.43
C LEU A 82 -0.55 -5.32 -0.28
N ALA A 83 -0.78 -4.01 -0.17
CA ALA A 83 -0.22 -3.17 0.88
C ALA A 83 -1.19 -3.05 2.06
N LEU A 84 -0.78 -3.48 3.26
CA LEU A 84 -1.63 -3.61 4.44
C LEU A 84 -1.19 -2.71 5.60
N ALA A 85 -2.15 -2.08 6.27
CA ALA A 85 -1.97 -1.43 7.57
C ALA A 85 -2.63 -2.23 8.72
N THR A 86 -3.49 -3.20 8.39
CA THR A 86 -4.15 -4.11 9.33
C THR A 86 -4.15 -5.52 8.76
N SER A 87 -4.18 -6.55 9.61
CA SER A 87 -4.34 -7.92 9.14
C SER A 87 -5.70 -8.11 8.47
N LEU A 88 -5.71 -8.98 7.48
CA LEU A 88 -6.91 -9.52 6.86
C LEU A 88 -7.16 -10.94 7.35
N SER A 89 -8.38 -11.42 7.16
CA SER A 89 -8.73 -12.82 7.36
C SER A 89 -8.05 -13.70 6.29
N ASP A 90 -7.91 -14.99 6.58
CA ASP A 90 -7.38 -15.94 5.59
C ASP A 90 -8.32 -16.03 4.37
N ASP A 91 -9.64 -15.92 4.56
CA ASP A 91 -10.64 -15.87 3.49
C ASP A 91 -10.46 -14.66 2.57
N ASP A 92 -10.17 -13.47 3.14
CA ASP A 92 -9.87 -12.28 2.33
C ASP A 92 -8.58 -12.44 1.54
N LEU A 93 -7.53 -13.00 2.14
CA LEU A 93 -6.26 -13.25 1.46
C LEU A 93 -6.42 -14.29 0.35
N GLU A 94 -7.19 -15.36 0.58
CA GLU A 94 -7.49 -16.38 -0.43
C GLU A 94 -8.32 -15.81 -1.59
N ARG A 95 -9.25 -14.90 -1.31
CA ARG A 95 -10.03 -14.21 -2.34
C ARG A 95 -9.19 -13.28 -3.20
N ILE A 96 -8.27 -12.52 -2.57
CA ILE A 96 -7.41 -11.53 -3.26
C ILE A 96 -6.25 -12.21 -3.98
N LYS A 97 -5.67 -13.27 -3.41
CA LYS A 97 -4.52 -14.04 -3.92
C LYS A 97 -3.33 -13.19 -4.38
N PRO A 98 -2.85 -12.26 -3.56
CA PRO A 98 -1.72 -11.42 -3.96
C PRO A 98 -0.44 -12.27 -4.05
N HIS A 99 0.41 -11.98 -5.04
CA HIS A 99 1.74 -12.60 -5.14
C HIS A 99 2.69 -12.10 -4.05
N ARG A 100 2.44 -10.89 -3.52
CA ARG A 100 3.25 -10.27 -2.47
C ARG A 100 2.41 -9.47 -1.51
N ILE A 101 2.76 -9.54 -0.23
CA ILE A 101 2.14 -8.72 0.81
C ILE A 101 3.18 -7.75 1.36
N LEU A 102 2.82 -6.45 1.40
CA LEU A 102 3.61 -5.39 1.97
C LEU A 102 2.95 -4.90 3.27
N TRP A 103 3.63 -5.08 4.39
CA TRP A 103 3.15 -4.55 5.66
C TRP A 103 3.66 -3.13 5.87
N MET A 104 2.78 -2.15 5.71
CA MET A 104 3.11 -0.72 5.76
C MET A 104 2.97 -0.13 7.16
N SER A 105 2.22 -0.79 8.06
CA SER A 105 1.91 -0.23 9.38
C SER A 105 3.10 -0.27 10.34
N HIS A 106 3.34 0.85 11.04
CA HIS A 106 4.25 0.91 12.19
C HIS A 106 3.76 0.04 13.38
N LYS A 107 2.48 -0.36 13.40
CA LYS A 107 1.86 -1.14 14.48
C LYS A 107 2.16 -2.63 14.30
N ARG A 108 3.41 -3.06 14.59
CA ARG A 108 3.88 -4.45 14.44
C ARG A 108 3.03 -5.48 15.21
N LYS A 109 2.40 -5.08 16.31
CA LYS A 109 1.48 -5.95 17.07
C LYS A 109 0.30 -6.48 16.26
N ARG A 110 -0.08 -5.80 15.19
CA ARG A 110 -1.19 -6.19 14.29
C ARG A 110 -0.74 -7.14 13.18
N LEU A 111 0.56 -7.33 12.97
CA LEU A 111 1.10 -8.23 11.95
C LEU A 111 0.85 -9.67 12.37
N SER A 112 0.14 -10.44 11.57
CA SER A 112 -0.08 -11.87 11.79
C SER A 112 1.10 -12.71 11.27
N TRP A 113 1.22 -13.94 11.79
CA TRP A 113 2.24 -14.87 11.31
C TRP A 113 2.02 -15.23 9.83
N ASN A 114 0.77 -15.49 9.41
CA ASN A 114 0.45 -15.89 8.04
C ASN A 114 0.92 -14.82 7.04
N ILE A 115 0.71 -13.54 7.36
CA ILE A 115 1.19 -12.41 6.54
C ILE A 115 2.73 -12.33 6.57
N ALA A 116 3.35 -12.38 7.76
CA ALA A 116 4.79 -12.24 7.88
C ALA A 116 5.58 -13.40 7.26
N ASN A 117 4.96 -14.57 7.14
CA ASN A 117 5.56 -15.78 6.55
C ASN A 117 5.11 -16.04 5.11
N SER A 118 4.37 -15.10 4.50
CA SER A 118 4.00 -15.23 3.08
C SER A 118 5.21 -15.04 2.17
N GLU A 119 5.16 -15.66 1.01
CA GLU A 119 6.21 -15.52 0.01
C GLU A 119 6.33 -14.06 -0.44
N GLY A 120 7.57 -13.58 -0.57
CA GLY A 120 7.84 -12.21 -0.99
C GLY A 120 7.38 -11.12 -0.01
N PHE A 121 7.08 -11.49 1.26
CA PHE A 121 6.70 -10.52 2.29
C PHE A 121 7.67 -9.35 2.37
N TYR A 122 7.13 -8.14 2.47
CA TYR A 122 7.89 -6.91 2.70
C TYR A 122 7.41 -6.21 3.97
N LEU A 123 8.35 -5.83 4.83
CA LEU A 123 8.12 -5.04 6.03
C LEU A 123 8.61 -3.62 5.80
N HIS A 124 7.70 -2.66 5.73
CA HIS A 124 8.06 -1.24 5.57
C HIS A 124 8.87 -0.76 6.78
N PRO A 125 10.08 -0.17 6.59
CA PRO A 125 10.93 0.29 7.67
C PRO A 125 10.24 1.35 8.55
N LEU A 126 10.48 1.30 9.88
CA LEU A 126 9.96 2.31 10.80
C LEU A 126 10.58 3.69 10.55
N GLU A 127 11.83 3.73 10.11
CA GLU A 127 12.52 4.97 9.75
C GLU A 127 11.86 5.69 8.57
N ASP A 128 11.44 4.95 7.53
CA ASP A 128 10.71 5.51 6.39
C ASP A 128 9.34 6.04 6.82
N TYR A 129 8.63 5.32 7.70
CA TYR A 129 7.37 5.77 8.28
C TYR A 129 7.55 7.09 9.05
N GLU A 130 8.55 7.18 9.95
CA GLU A 130 8.77 8.38 10.76
C GLU A 130 9.26 9.56 9.90
N ARG A 131 10.10 9.33 8.90
CA ARG A 131 10.53 10.35 7.93
C ARG A 131 9.32 10.94 7.20
N LEU A 132 8.45 10.10 6.63
CA LEU A 132 7.28 10.57 5.90
C LEU A 132 6.27 11.27 6.83
N LYS A 133 6.09 10.77 8.05
CA LYS A 133 5.25 11.41 9.08
C LYS A 133 5.76 12.81 9.45
N GLN A 134 7.07 13.00 9.59
CA GLN A 134 7.66 14.32 9.83
C GLN A 134 7.43 15.25 8.65
N GLN A 135 7.59 14.76 7.42
CA GLN A 135 7.36 15.53 6.20
C GLN A 135 5.92 16.00 6.06
N LEU A 136 4.94 15.12 6.39
CA LEU A 136 3.51 15.44 6.30
C LEU A 136 2.97 16.21 7.52
N GLY A 137 3.70 16.19 8.64
CA GLY A 137 3.22 16.74 9.93
C GLY A 137 2.15 15.88 10.60
N SER A 138 1.77 14.74 10.01
CA SER A 138 0.74 13.84 10.50
C SER A 138 1.07 12.37 10.16
N PRO A 139 0.44 11.38 10.82
CA PRO A 139 0.60 9.98 10.45
C PRO A 139 0.22 9.73 8.99
N PRO A 140 1.09 9.15 8.13
CA PRO A 140 0.77 8.87 6.73
C PRO A 140 -0.29 7.77 6.60
N THR A 141 -1.12 7.86 5.56
CA THR A 141 -1.98 6.74 5.14
C THR A 141 -1.16 5.62 4.48
N THR A 142 -1.77 4.44 4.33
CA THR A 142 -1.17 3.35 3.54
C THR A 142 -0.90 3.79 2.10
N GLY A 143 -1.79 4.60 1.54
CA GLY A 143 -1.65 5.16 0.20
C GLY A 143 -0.42 6.07 0.07
N ALA A 144 -0.27 7.04 0.98
CA ALA A 144 0.88 7.95 0.98
C ALA A 144 2.21 7.20 1.15
N MET A 145 2.27 6.21 2.06
CA MET A 145 3.46 5.37 2.23
C MET A 145 3.80 4.55 0.98
N MET A 146 2.80 4.05 0.26
CA MET A 146 3.03 3.33 -0.99
C MET A 146 3.50 4.25 -2.10
N ILE A 147 2.93 5.45 -2.24
CA ILE A 147 3.36 6.44 -3.23
C ILE A 147 4.82 6.84 -2.97
N ASP A 148 5.16 7.13 -1.70
CA ASP A 148 6.53 7.46 -1.31
C ASP A 148 7.52 6.31 -1.63
N LEU A 149 7.16 5.06 -1.32
CA LEU A 149 8.00 3.90 -1.60
C LEU A 149 8.19 3.67 -3.10
N LEU A 150 7.10 3.71 -3.88
CA LEU A 150 7.12 3.45 -5.32
C LEU A 150 7.85 4.55 -6.09
N SER A 151 7.72 5.82 -5.71
CA SER A 151 8.41 6.95 -6.35
C SER A 151 9.94 6.84 -6.28
N GLN A 152 10.48 6.11 -5.30
CA GLN A 152 11.91 5.90 -5.11
C GLN A 152 12.48 4.73 -5.93
N SER A 153 11.67 4.07 -6.75
CA SER A 153 12.09 2.95 -7.61
C SER A 153 12.43 3.41 -9.03
N GLY A 154 13.02 2.51 -9.79
CA GLY A 154 13.27 2.68 -11.23
C GLY A 154 12.08 2.30 -12.12
N LEU A 155 10.82 2.42 -11.63
CA LEU A 155 9.64 2.11 -12.43
C LEU A 155 9.51 2.98 -13.67
N GLY A 156 8.92 2.45 -14.75
CA GLY A 156 8.66 3.18 -15.99
C GLY A 156 7.51 4.18 -15.84
N ARG A 157 6.41 3.76 -15.18
CA ARG A 157 5.24 4.61 -14.92
C ARG A 157 4.54 4.20 -13.64
N LEU A 158 4.05 5.17 -12.87
CA LEU A 158 3.15 4.98 -11.74
C LEU A 158 1.84 5.72 -11.99
N THR A 159 0.75 4.98 -12.15
CA THR A 159 -0.58 5.58 -12.24
C THR A 159 -1.37 5.34 -10.95
N LEU A 160 -1.87 6.41 -10.36
CA LEU A 160 -2.66 6.41 -9.14
C LEU A 160 -4.15 6.39 -9.50
N TYR A 161 -4.86 5.33 -9.11
CA TYR A 161 -6.29 5.17 -9.32
C TYR A 161 -7.03 5.21 -8.00
N GLY A 162 -8.15 5.93 -7.93
CA GLY A 162 -8.97 5.99 -6.72
C GLY A 162 -8.28 6.68 -5.54
N PHE A 163 -7.52 7.74 -5.82
CA PHE A 163 -6.94 8.65 -4.86
C PHE A 163 -7.60 10.03 -5.03
N ASP A 164 -8.53 10.36 -4.17
CA ASP A 164 -9.22 11.64 -4.16
C ASP A 164 -8.98 12.42 -2.86
N PHE A 165 -8.06 11.95 -2.03
CA PHE A 165 -7.66 12.58 -0.77
C PHE A 165 -8.87 12.85 0.15
N PHE A 166 -9.79 11.88 0.20
CA PHE A 166 -11.04 11.95 0.96
C PHE A 166 -12.08 12.99 0.45
N ALA A 167 -11.98 13.44 -0.79
CA ALA A 167 -13.05 14.20 -1.43
C ALA A 167 -14.34 13.34 -1.53
N SER A 168 -14.20 12.01 -1.79
CA SER A 168 -15.24 11.02 -1.56
C SER A 168 -14.91 10.14 -0.34
N LEU A 169 -15.91 9.43 0.20
CA LEU A 169 -15.66 8.48 1.30
C LEU A 169 -14.90 7.24 0.78
N SER A 170 -14.16 6.58 1.67
CA SER A 170 -13.50 5.31 1.35
C SER A 170 -14.51 4.17 1.23
N LEU A 171 -14.27 3.24 0.30
CA LEU A 171 -15.01 1.96 0.18
C LEU A 171 -14.77 1.01 1.37
N THR A 172 -13.66 1.17 2.10
CA THR A 172 -13.25 0.27 3.17
C THR A 172 -13.56 0.77 4.58
N GLY A 173 -14.07 1.98 4.72
CA GLY A 173 -14.34 2.58 6.02
C GLY A 173 -15.58 3.46 6.05
N SER A 174 -16.23 3.53 7.22
CA SER A 174 -17.34 4.43 7.51
C SER A 174 -16.89 5.75 8.17
N ARG A 175 -15.58 5.92 8.39
CA ARG A 175 -15.04 7.10 9.08
C ARG A 175 -14.95 8.28 8.12
N THR A 176 -15.28 9.46 8.64
CA THR A 176 -15.02 10.75 7.96
C THR A 176 -13.56 11.17 8.14
N ALA A 177 -13.11 12.17 7.38
CA ALA A 177 -11.74 12.68 7.46
C ALA A 177 -11.38 13.12 8.90
N ASP A 178 -12.31 13.74 9.63
CA ASP A 178 -12.12 14.23 11.00
C ASP A 178 -11.95 13.12 12.05
N GLN A 179 -12.33 11.89 11.71
CA GLN A 179 -12.29 10.72 12.61
C GLN A 179 -10.99 9.91 12.48
N VAL A 180 -10.09 10.33 11.62
CA VAL A 180 -8.81 9.65 11.38
C VAL A 180 -7.64 10.60 11.63
N PRO A 181 -6.46 10.10 12.06
CA PRO A 181 -5.33 10.95 12.44
C PRO A 181 -4.50 11.43 11.23
N HIS A 182 -5.05 11.40 10.01
CA HIS A 182 -4.35 11.73 8.78
C HIS A 182 -4.70 13.14 8.32
N ASP A 183 -3.72 13.87 7.77
CA ASP A 183 -3.96 15.13 7.07
C ASP A 183 -3.97 14.88 5.55
N PHE A 184 -5.17 14.70 5.00
CA PHE A 184 -5.34 14.45 3.57
C PHE A 184 -4.94 15.64 2.69
N SER A 185 -4.99 16.85 3.22
CA SER A 185 -4.54 18.05 2.51
C SER A 185 -3.02 18.07 2.39
N ALA A 186 -2.30 17.64 3.44
CA ALA A 186 -0.84 17.48 3.40
C ALA A 186 -0.44 16.34 2.43
N GLU A 187 -1.16 15.21 2.46
CA GLU A 187 -0.92 14.12 1.52
C GLU A 187 -1.18 14.52 0.06
N LYS A 188 -2.25 15.29 -0.19
CA LYS A 188 -2.55 15.83 -1.52
C LYS A 188 -1.39 16.69 -2.04
N ARG A 189 -0.95 17.68 -1.24
CA ARG A 189 0.20 18.53 -1.60
C ARG A 189 1.46 17.71 -1.87
N PHE A 190 1.74 16.73 -1.02
CA PHE A 190 2.88 15.83 -1.19
C PHE A 190 2.84 15.09 -2.54
N VAL A 191 1.68 14.59 -2.95
CA VAL A 191 1.51 13.88 -4.23
C VAL A 191 1.59 14.87 -5.42
N GLU A 192 0.99 16.05 -5.32
CA GLU A 192 1.07 17.09 -6.33
C GLU A 192 2.54 17.54 -6.54
N ASP A 193 3.30 17.72 -5.46
CA ASP A 193 4.72 18.04 -5.51
C ASP A 193 5.57 16.91 -6.13
N LEU A 194 5.21 15.65 -5.88
CA LEU A 194 5.87 14.51 -6.53
C LEU A 194 5.59 14.50 -8.04
N MET A 195 4.33 14.66 -8.44
CA MET A 195 3.94 14.68 -9.86
C MET A 195 4.59 15.85 -10.62
N ALA A 196 4.75 17.01 -9.97
CA ALA A 196 5.43 18.16 -10.57
C ALA A 196 6.93 17.90 -10.84
N ARG A 197 7.58 17.02 -10.06
CA ARG A 197 9.00 16.71 -10.16
C ARG A 197 9.30 15.43 -10.92
N ASP A 198 8.33 14.52 -10.99
CA ASP A 198 8.48 13.19 -11.60
C ASP A 198 7.35 12.90 -12.58
N GLN A 199 7.62 13.09 -13.87
CA GLN A 199 6.64 12.88 -14.95
C GLN A 199 6.21 11.41 -15.11
N ARG A 200 6.87 10.47 -14.45
CA ARG A 200 6.45 9.06 -14.44
C ARG A 200 5.18 8.85 -13.61
N ILE A 201 4.81 9.78 -12.72
CA ILE A 201 3.69 9.68 -11.79
C ILE A 201 2.50 10.45 -12.33
N SER A 202 1.34 9.80 -12.39
CA SER A 202 0.08 10.41 -12.83
C SER A 202 -1.09 10.00 -11.93
N LEU A 203 -2.11 10.85 -11.85
CA LEU A 203 -3.35 10.63 -11.09
C LEU A 203 -4.54 10.61 -12.07
N THR A 204 -5.44 9.60 -11.89
CA THR A 204 -6.61 9.37 -12.76
C THR A 204 -7.90 9.28 -11.96
#